data_89e5f10280756ec343ff9f38d48d8793
#
_entry.id   89e5f10280756ec343ff9f38d48d8793
#
_cell.length_a   1.000
_cell.length_b   1.000
_cell.length_c   1.000
_cell.angle_alpha   90.00
_cell.angle_beta   90.00
_cell.angle_gamma   90.00
#
_symmetry.space_group_name_H-M   'P 1'
#
loop_
_entity.id
_entity.type
_entity.pdbx_description
1 polymer ?
#
loop_
_entity_poly.entity_id
_entity_poly.type
_entity_poly.pdbx_seq_one_letter_code
_entity_poly.pdbx_strand_id
1 'polypeptide(L)'
;MLPKGHRLPGSFYSSKKVVAPLGLGVQKIDACENDCMLYLKEDKEMQECKICHHLRFKPRTCGGKKKYKDIPFKKLSYLPLAPRLQRLHTLKTTAEHMLWYKKTLGEDGKLYHPRDGEARKHFDQTYPSFATEPLNVRIALSTDGFNLLG
;
A
#
# COMPACT_ATOMS: atom_id res chain seq x y z
N MET A 1 -18.16 13.92 -15.34
CA MET A 1 -17.73 14.55 -16.62
C MET A 1 -16.35 15.15 -16.41
N LEU A 2 -15.40 14.91 -17.33
CA LEU A 2 -14.07 15.50 -17.25
C LEU A 2 -14.10 16.93 -17.83
N PRO A 3 -13.28 17.86 -17.28
CA PRO A 3 -13.22 19.24 -17.77
C PRO A 3 -12.81 19.29 -19.25
N LYS A 4 -13.33 20.27 -20.00
CA LYS A 4 -12.88 20.52 -21.38
C LYS A 4 -11.37 20.84 -21.37
N GLY A 5 -10.61 20.19 -22.25
CA GLY A 5 -9.16 20.40 -22.36
C GLY A 5 -8.30 19.49 -21.47
N HIS A 6 -8.88 18.47 -20.82
CA HIS A 6 -8.08 17.47 -20.09
C HIS A 6 -7.08 16.78 -21.00
N ARG A 7 -5.86 16.56 -20.51
CA ARG A 7 -4.78 15.85 -21.20
C ARG A 7 -4.63 14.41 -20.71
N LEU A 8 -5.74 13.73 -20.43
CA LEU A 8 -5.65 12.35 -20.02
C LEU A 8 -5.25 11.47 -21.22
N PRO A 9 -4.36 10.52 -21.02
CA PRO A 9 -3.96 9.58 -22.06
C PRO A 9 -5.15 8.77 -22.56
N GLY A 10 -5.26 8.58 -23.88
CA GLY A 10 -6.38 7.90 -24.53
C GLY A 10 -6.45 6.37 -24.29
N SER A 11 -5.46 5.77 -23.59
CA SER A 11 -5.44 4.35 -23.29
C SER A 11 -4.86 4.06 -21.90
N PHE A 12 -5.25 2.92 -21.31
CA PHE A 12 -4.68 2.41 -20.06
C PHE A 12 -3.14 2.26 -20.14
N TYR A 13 -2.61 1.81 -21.26
CA TYR A 13 -1.17 1.66 -21.46
C TYR A 13 -0.44 3.01 -21.41
N SER A 14 -1.00 4.03 -22.06
CA SER A 14 -0.45 5.39 -22.03
C SER A 14 -0.53 6.01 -20.63
N SER A 15 -1.65 5.81 -19.93
CA SER A 15 -1.82 6.24 -18.53
C SER A 15 -0.77 5.61 -17.62
N LYS A 16 -0.52 4.31 -17.79
CA LYS A 16 0.50 3.58 -17.03
C LYS A 16 1.90 4.15 -17.24
N LYS A 17 2.26 4.53 -18.47
CA LYS A 17 3.54 5.18 -18.79
C LYS A 17 3.71 6.53 -18.10
N VAL A 18 2.63 7.32 -18.01
CA VAL A 18 2.66 8.62 -17.34
C VAL A 18 2.80 8.47 -15.82
N VAL A 19 2.17 7.44 -15.24
CA VAL A 19 2.19 7.20 -13.78
C VAL A 19 3.48 6.52 -13.32
N ALA A 20 4.11 5.69 -14.16
CA ALA A 20 5.31 4.95 -13.81
C ALA A 20 6.49 5.83 -13.29
N PRO A 21 6.81 6.98 -13.92
CA PRO A 21 7.88 7.87 -13.45
C PRO A 21 7.57 8.55 -12.11
N LEU A 22 6.32 8.53 -11.67
CA LEU A 22 5.92 9.15 -10.41
C LEU A 22 6.41 8.39 -9.16
N GLY A 23 7.15 7.29 -9.33
CA GLY A 23 7.73 6.54 -8.23
C GLY A 23 6.73 5.80 -7.33
N LEU A 24 5.45 5.75 -7.73
CA LEU A 24 4.39 5.04 -7.01
C LEU A 24 4.36 3.56 -7.42
N GLY A 25 5.51 2.89 -7.35
CA GLY A 25 5.65 1.49 -7.73
C GLY A 25 4.64 0.56 -7.05
N VAL A 26 4.26 -0.50 -7.78
CA VAL A 26 3.49 -1.63 -7.25
C VAL A 26 4.40 -2.84 -7.22
N GLN A 27 4.57 -3.44 -6.05
CA GLN A 27 5.28 -4.71 -5.91
C GLN A 27 4.29 -5.85 -6.12
N LYS A 28 4.66 -6.80 -6.99
CA LYS A 28 3.90 -8.01 -7.20
C LYS A 28 4.51 -9.12 -6.36
N ILE A 29 3.73 -9.67 -5.45
CA ILE A 29 4.10 -10.78 -4.57
C ILE A 29 3.26 -11.97 -4.98
N ASP A 30 3.90 -13.11 -5.24
CA ASP A 30 3.16 -14.32 -5.57
C ASP A 30 2.40 -14.81 -4.33
N ALA A 31 1.19 -15.32 -4.55
CA ALA A 31 0.30 -15.81 -3.51
C ALA A 31 -0.17 -17.22 -3.84
N CYS A 32 -0.50 -17.99 -2.82
CA CYS A 32 -1.18 -19.26 -3.00
C CYS A 32 -2.56 -19.02 -3.64
N GLU A 33 -2.99 -19.87 -4.55
CA GLU A 33 -4.32 -19.80 -5.18
C GLU A 33 -5.44 -19.85 -4.15
N ASN A 34 -5.27 -20.64 -3.09
CA ASN A 34 -6.22 -20.81 -2.00
C ASN A 34 -6.02 -19.80 -0.86
N ASP A 35 -5.31 -18.70 -1.08
CA ASP A 35 -5.04 -17.63 -0.12
C ASP A 35 -4.33 -18.05 1.19
N CYS A 36 -3.74 -19.24 1.25
CA CYS A 36 -3.11 -19.74 2.47
C CYS A 36 -1.85 -18.98 2.88
N MET A 37 -1.05 -18.49 1.92
CA MET A 37 0.21 -17.83 2.18
C MET A 37 0.67 -16.91 1.03
N LEU A 38 1.59 -16.01 1.35
CA LEU A 38 2.37 -15.23 0.38
C LEU A 38 3.78 -15.82 0.27
N TYR A 39 4.30 -15.89 -0.94
CA TYR A 39 5.68 -16.32 -1.19
C TYR A 39 6.63 -15.13 -0.98
N LEU A 40 6.94 -14.87 0.31
CA LEU A 40 7.72 -13.70 0.74
C LEU A 40 8.78 -14.11 1.77
N LYS A 41 9.88 -13.37 1.85
CA LYS A 41 11.00 -13.59 2.78
C LYS A 41 11.56 -15.00 2.64
N GLU A 42 11.44 -15.82 3.68
CA GLU A 42 11.94 -17.20 3.74
C GLU A 42 11.23 -18.12 2.76
N ASP A 43 9.95 -17.87 2.51
CA ASP A 43 9.12 -18.67 1.61
C ASP A 43 9.29 -18.28 0.12
N LYS A 44 10.16 -17.32 -0.19
CA LYS A 44 10.29 -16.73 -1.53
C LYS A 44 10.67 -17.74 -2.63
N GLU A 45 11.46 -18.75 -2.28
CA GLU A 45 11.96 -19.75 -3.24
C GLU A 45 11.08 -21.01 -3.32
N MET A 46 10.03 -21.08 -2.51
CA MET A 46 9.13 -22.27 -2.51
C MET A 46 8.35 -22.38 -3.81
N GLN A 47 8.21 -23.61 -4.28
CA GLN A 47 7.48 -23.96 -5.51
C GLN A 47 6.02 -24.39 -5.25
N GLU A 48 5.71 -24.70 -4.01
CA GLU A 48 4.39 -25.14 -3.55
C GLU A 48 4.02 -24.49 -2.21
N CYS A 49 2.75 -24.47 -1.90
CA CYS A 49 2.23 -23.95 -0.64
C CYS A 49 2.52 -24.90 0.52
N LYS A 50 3.14 -24.41 1.59
CA LYS A 50 3.44 -25.23 2.79
C LYS A 50 2.19 -25.66 3.56
N ILE A 51 1.02 -25.05 3.29
CA ILE A 51 -0.23 -25.33 4.01
C ILE A 51 -1.12 -26.29 3.22
N CYS A 52 -1.40 -26.00 1.95
CA CYS A 52 -2.31 -26.78 1.12
C CYS A 52 -1.62 -27.54 -0.01
N HIS A 53 -0.28 -27.48 -0.11
CA HIS A 53 0.54 -28.13 -1.12
C HIS A 53 0.17 -27.80 -2.58
N HIS A 54 -0.62 -26.76 -2.80
CA HIS A 54 -0.92 -26.29 -4.15
C HIS A 54 0.32 -25.69 -4.81
N LEU A 55 0.52 -25.99 -6.10
CA LEU A 55 1.64 -25.45 -6.87
C LEU A 55 1.59 -23.92 -6.96
N ARG A 56 2.76 -23.28 -6.87
CA ARG A 56 2.90 -21.82 -7.02
C ARG A 56 2.67 -21.36 -8.45
N PHE A 57 3.19 -22.12 -9.43
CA PHE A 57 3.17 -21.76 -10.84
C PHE A 57 2.24 -22.65 -11.64
N LYS A 58 1.63 -22.07 -12.67
CA LYS A 58 0.78 -22.77 -13.61
C LYS A 58 1.62 -23.82 -14.37
N PRO A 59 1.10 -25.06 -14.55
CA PRO A 59 1.79 -26.05 -15.33
C PRO A 59 2.01 -25.55 -16.76
N ARG A 60 3.18 -25.81 -17.30
CA ARG A 60 3.49 -25.44 -18.69
C ARG A 60 2.77 -26.43 -19.61
N THR A 61 1.87 -25.95 -20.44
CA THR A 61 1.38 -26.70 -21.60
C THR A 61 2.52 -26.75 -22.61
N CYS A 62 3.21 -27.88 -22.70
CA CYS A 62 4.31 -28.07 -23.60
C CYS A 62 3.86 -28.16 -25.04
N GLY A 63 4.11 -27.13 -25.80
CA GLY A 63 4.05 -27.12 -27.26
C GLY A 63 5.09 -26.15 -27.80
N GLY A 64 6.36 -26.62 -27.94
CA GLY A 64 7.38 -25.86 -28.63
C GLY A 64 8.42 -25.13 -27.76
N LYS A 65 9.59 -24.90 -28.30
CA LYS A 65 10.88 -24.43 -27.76
C LYS A 65 10.91 -23.05 -27.07
N LYS A 66 9.82 -22.52 -26.53
CA LYS A 66 9.82 -21.21 -25.84
C LYS A 66 9.96 -21.40 -24.36
N LYS A 67 11.07 -20.95 -23.76
CA LYS A 67 11.23 -20.76 -22.32
C LYS A 67 10.26 -19.66 -21.87
N TYR A 68 9.07 -20.01 -21.45
CA TYR A 68 8.17 -19.07 -20.83
C TYR A 68 8.58 -18.84 -19.37
N LYS A 69 8.52 -17.57 -18.94
CA LYS A 69 8.68 -17.19 -17.52
C LYS A 69 7.59 -17.91 -16.71
N ASP A 70 7.95 -18.41 -15.52
CA ASP A 70 6.98 -19.05 -14.63
C ASP A 70 5.86 -18.05 -14.29
N ILE A 71 4.62 -18.47 -14.50
CA ILE A 71 3.43 -17.66 -14.27
C ILE A 71 2.77 -18.17 -12.99
N PRO A 72 2.78 -17.40 -11.90
CA PRO A 72 2.12 -17.83 -10.67
C PRO A 72 0.60 -17.85 -10.86
N PHE A 73 -0.08 -18.70 -10.11
CA PHE A 73 -1.52 -18.81 -10.12
C PHE A 73 -2.17 -17.50 -9.66
N LYS A 74 -1.65 -16.90 -8.58
CA LYS A 74 -2.18 -15.67 -7.97
C LYS A 74 -1.06 -14.70 -7.60
N LYS A 75 -1.36 -13.41 -7.63
CA LYS A 75 -0.46 -12.33 -7.23
C LYS A 75 -1.16 -11.31 -6.38
N LEU A 76 -0.56 -10.96 -5.26
CA LEU A 76 -0.91 -9.77 -4.48
C LEU A 76 -0.23 -8.53 -5.08
N SER A 77 -0.97 -7.45 -5.24
CA SER A 77 -0.42 -6.15 -5.59
C SER A 77 -0.17 -5.35 -4.32
N TYR A 78 1.08 -5.31 -3.88
CA TYR A 78 1.48 -4.52 -2.72
C TYR A 78 1.85 -3.10 -3.12
N LEU A 79 1.26 -2.14 -2.47
CA LEU A 79 1.46 -0.71 -2.67
C LEU A 79 2.28 -0.15 -1.49
N PRO A 80 3.61 0.03 -1.61
CA PRO A 80 4.43 0.56 -0.52
C PRO A 80 3.91 1.91 -0.04
N LEU A 81 3.65 2.03 1.26
CA LEU A 81 3.07 3.24 1.85
C LEU A 81 4.10 4.34 2.04
N ALA A 82 5.32 4.00 2.48
CA ALA A 82 6.35 4.96 2.82
C ALA A 82 6.68 5.95 1.68
N PRO A 83 6.94 5.52 0.43
CA PRO A 83 7.21 6.45 -0.67
C PRO A 83 6.02 7.38 -0.97
N ARG A 84 4.79 6.92 -0.71
CA ARG A 84 3.58 7.73 -0.91
C ARG A 84 3.47 8.83 0.12
N LEU A 85 3.73 8.51 1.39
CA LEU A 85 3.76 9.49 2.48
C LEU A 85 4.89 10.49 2.29
N GLN A 86 6.10 10.02 1.97
CA GLN A 86 7.25 10.88 1.69
C GLN A 86 6.92 11.90 0.59
N ARG A 87 6.24 11.47 -0.46
CA ARG A 87 5.81 12.37 -1.53
C ARG A 87 4.87 13.47 -1.05
N LEU A 88 3.94 13.18 -0.13
CA LEU A 88 3.05 14.21 0.44
C LEU A 88 3.83 15.28 1.19
N HIS A 89 4.91 14.92 1.84
CA HIS A 89 5.79 15.86 2.55
C HIS A 89 6.72 16.65 1.61
N THR A 90 7.06 16.11 0.44
CA THR A 90 7.97 16.78 -0.51
C THR A 90 7.25 17.70 -1.49
N LEU A 91 5.98 17.48 -1.75
CA LEU A 91 5.20 18.36 -2.63
C LEU A 91 4.85 19.66 -1.93
N LYS A 92 5.26 20.80 -2.50
CA LYS A 92 5.03 22.14 -1.94
C LYS A 92 3.56 22.42 -1.61
N THR A 93 2.64 21.90 -2.43
CA THR A 93 1.19 22.10 -2.26
C THR A 93 0.60 21.31 -1.09
N THR A 94 1.20 20.18 -0.70
CA THR A 94 0.68 19.30 0.36
C THR A 94 1.49 19.34 1.64
N ALA A 95 2.78 19.73 1.58
CA ALA A 95 3.68 19.71 2.73
C ALA A 95 3.15 20.52 3.92
N GLU A 96 2.56 21.69 3.67
CA GLU A 96 1.97 22.51 4.73
C GLU A 96 0.76 21.82 5.38
N HIS A 97 -0.06 21.16 4.58
CA HIS A 97 -1.22 20.42 5.07
C HIS A 97 -0.82 19.19 5.89
N MET A 98 0.33 18.58 5.59
CA MET A 98 0.85 17.45 6.39
C MET A 98 1.32 17.87 7.79
N LEU A 99 1.58 19.17 8.01
CA LEU A 99 2.02 19.72 9.29
C LEU A 99 0.92 20.52 10.01
N TRP A 100 -0.31 20.54 9.51
CA TRP A 100 -1.42 21.30 10.07
C TRP A 100 -1.69 21.00 11.55
N TYR A 101 -1.51 19.76 11.95
CA TYR A 101 -1.73 19.32 13.32
C TYR A 101 -0.84 19.98 14.37
N LYS A 102 0.31 20.54 13.96
CA LYS A 102 1.17 21.35 14.81
C LYS A 102 0.69 22.78 14.97
N LYS A 103 0.08 23.30 13.91
CA LYS A 103 -0.34 24.71 13.85
C LYS A 103 -1.70 24.93 14.52
N THR A 104 -2.54 23.91 14.57
CA THR A 104 -3.91 24.04 15.08
C THR A 104 -3.98 23.40 16.47
N LEU A 105 -4.11 24.20 17.49
CA LEU A 105 -4.44 23.72 18.84
C LEU A 105 -5.96 23.48 18.88
N GLY A 106 -6.37 22.26 19.31
CA GLY A 106 -7.78 21.99 19.58
C GLY A 106 -8.24 22.80 20.79
N GLU A 107 -9.53 23.15 20.84
CA GLU A 107 -10.14 23.69 22.06
C GLU A 107 -10.20 22.59 23.12
N ASP A 108 -9.91 22.94 24.37
CA ASP A 108 -9.94 21.99 25.49
C ASP A 108 -11.28 21.29 25.60
N GLY A 109 -11.21 19.96 25.69
CA GLY A 109 -12.38 19.11 25.88
C GLY A 109 -13.18 18.76 24.62
N LYS A 110 -12.80 19.26 23.44
CA LYS A 110 -13.45 18.88 22.17
C LYS A 110 -12.56 18.01 21.31
N LEU A 111 -13.13 16.95 20.76
CA LEU A 111 -12.47 16.03 19.85
C LEU A 111 -12.87 16.37 18.40
N TYR A 112 -12.05 17.13 17.71
CA TYR A 112 -12.26 17.45 16.30
C TYR A 112 -11.54 16.46 15.35
N HIS A 113 -10.50 15.82 15.86
CA HIS A 113 -9.68 14.92 15.07
C HIS A 113 -9.12 13.78 15.93
N PRO A 114 -8.82 12.60 15.39
CA PRO A 114 -8.22 11.49 16.13
C PRO A 114 -6.94 11.85 16.92
N ARG A 115 -6.24 12.91 16.52
CA ARG A 115 -5.09 13.44 17.27
C ARG A 115 -5.44 13.95 18.67
N ASP A 116 -6.68 14.41 18.88
CA ASP A 116 -7.12 15.01 20.14
C ASP A 116 -7.50 13.93 21.15
N GLY A 117 -7.61 12.67 20.69
CA GLY A 117 -7.99 11.52 21.48
C GLY A 117 -6.88 10.99 22.39
N GLU A 118 -7.29 10.32 23.46
CA GLU A 118 -6.40 9.74 24.47
C GLU A 118 -5.41 8.71 23.90
N ALA A 119 -5.83 7.94 22.88
CA ALA A 119 -4.94 6.98 22.21
C ALA A 119 -3.69 7.65 21.63
N ARG A 120 -3.85 8.85 21.06
CA ARG A 120 -2.73 9.64 20.55
C ARG A 120 -1.85 10.16 21.67
N LYS A 121 -2.42 10.71 22.73
CA LYS A 121 -1.68 11.21 23.88
C LYS A 121 -0.88 10.10 24.55
N HIS A 122 -1.49 8.95 24.75
CA HIS A 122 -0.82 7.76 25.28
C HIS A 122 0.35 7.30 24.39
N PHE A 123 0.15 7.25 23.08
CA PHE A 123 1.21 6.89 22.13
C PHE A 123 2.39 7.87 22.21
N ASP A 124 2.13 9.17 22.23
CA ASP A 124 3.16 10.21 22.27
C ASP A 124 3.93 10.19 23.60
N GLN A 125 3.28 9.85 24.71
CA GLN A 125 3.93 9.63 26.02
C GLN A 125 4.80 8.37 26.03
N THR A 126 4.35 7.31 25.39
CA THR A 126 5.07 6.03 25.31
C THR A 126 6.31 6.13 24.39
N TYR A 127 6.20 6.93 23.32
CA TYR A 127 7.27 7.09 22.31
C TYR A 127 7.66 8.57 22.13
N PRO A 128 8.27 9.21 23.13
CA PRO A 128 8.54 10.66 23.09
C PRO A 128 9.51 11.07 21.98
N SER A 129 10.53 10.25 21.70
CA SER A 129 11.46 10.51 20.59
C SER A 129 10.79 10.50 19.22
N PHE A 130 9.80 9.63 19.04
CA PHE A 130 8.97 9.63 17.83
C PHE A 130 8.03 10.83 17.79
N ALA A 131 7.49 11.23 18.93
CA ALA A 131 6.53 12.33 19.05
C ALA A 131 7.14 13.70 18.74
N THR A 132 8.42 13.91 19.06
CA THR A 132 9.14 15.17 18.82
C THR A 132 9.37 15.47 17.34
N GLU A 133 9.50 14.42 16.50
CA GLU A 133 9.74 14.60 15.07
C GLU A 133 8.42 14.89 14.32
N PRO A 134 8.28 16.10 13.72
CA PRO A 134 7.04 16.50 13.06
C PRO A 134 6.73 15.73 11.78
N LEU A 135 7.73 15.16 11.14
CA LEU A 135 7.54 14.42 9.89
C LEU A 135 7.09 12.97 10.13
N ASN A 136 7.13 12.51 11.37
CA ASN A 136 6.67 11.17 11.71
C ASN A 136 5.15 11.07 11.60
N VAL A 137 4.70 10.19 10.70
CA VAL A 137 3.28 9.93 10.45
C VAL A 137 2.80 8.79 11.33
N ARG A 138 1.73 9.04 12.08
CA ARG A 138 1.04 8.03 12.87
C ARG A 138 -0.11 7.45 12.07
N ILE A 139 -0.16 6.13 11.99
CA ILE A 139 -1.14 5.39 11.20
C ILE A 139 -1.86 4.43 12.14
N ALA A 140 -3.19 4.45 12.07
CA ALA A 140 -4.02 3.43 12.68
C ALA A 140 -4.44 2.43 11.59
N LEU A 141 -4.38 1.14 11.92
CA LEU A 141 -4.91 0.09 11.07
C LEU A 141 -6.30 -0.30 11.57
N SER A 142 -7.27 -0.18 10.69
CA SER A 142 -8.60 -0.76 10.90
C SER A 142 -8.78 -1.88 9.88
N THR A 143 -9.22 -3.04 10.35
CA THR A 143 -9.56 -4.17 9.48
C THR A 143 -11.02 -4.51 9.67
N ASP A 144 -11.73 -4.65 8.57
CA ASP A 144 -13.10 -5.12 8.54
C ASP A 144 -13.18 -6.43 7.76
N GLY A 145 -14.01 -7.35 8.24
CA GLY A 145 -14.24 -8.63 7.57
C GLY A 145 -15.33 -8.47 6.50
N PHE A 146 -14.99 -8.76 5.25
CA PHE A 146 -16.01 -8.92 4.23
C PHE A 146 -16.71 -10.26 4.42
N ASN A 147 -17.99 -10.24 4.71
CA ASN A 147 -18.82 -11.43 4.64
C ASN A 147 -19.11 -11.72 3.17
N LEU A 148 -18.38 -12.66 2.58
CA LEU A 148 -18.59 -13.10 1.20
C LEU A 148 -19.86 -13.92 1.00
N LEU A 149 -20.57 -14.24 2.08
CA LEU A 149 -21.76 -15.08 2.12
C LEU A 149 -22.96 -14.32 2.71
N GLY A 150 -23.00 -13.01 2.52
CA GLY A 150 -24.13 -12.18 2.93
C GLY A 150 -25.42 -12.50 2.20
#